data_881cb2e99fc339d05a5a403adc81f741
#
_entry.id   881cb2e99fc339d05a5a403adc81f741
#
_cell.length_a   1.000
_cell.length_b   1.000
_cell.length_c   1.000
_cell.angle_alpha   90.00
_cell.angle_beta   90.00
_cell.angle_gamma   90.00
#
_symmetry.space_group_name_H-M   'P 1'
#
loop_
_entity.id
_entity.type
_entity.pdbx_description
1 polymer ?
#
loop_
_entity_poly.entity_id
_entity_poly.type
_entity_poly.pdbx_seq_one_letter_code
_entity_poly.pdbx_strand_id
1 'polypeptide(L)'
;MKSKKLKLGIIGGGPNSWIGHVHRIAARFDDKYILVAGVFSRNSKKSISFGKSLGIDPQRCYSNYSEMADKENKLRNKIDVVSIMTPPGSHQKIAEKFIDKNIHIISDKPFAANLRQAKSLFKKIKSNNKIKYALTHNYSAYPMVREAKTLVGKGKIGKIEYVNFEYIQD
;
A
#
# COMPACT_ATOMS: atom_id res chain seq x y z
N MET A 1 -12.45 -21.26 -12.92
CA MET A 1 -12.04 -20.03 -13.65
C MET A 1 -10.90 -19.35 -12.89
N LYS A 2 -9.74 -19.09 -13.50
CA LYS A 2 -8.69 -18.30 -12.87
C LYS A 2 -9.21 -16.87 -12.65
N SER A 3 -9.21 -16.40 -11.40
CA SER A 3 -9.61 -15.01 -11.10
C SER A 3 -8.66 -14.05 -11.81
N LYS A 4 -9.21 -12.97 -12.39
CA LYS A 4 -8.44 -11.93 -13.07
C LYS A 4 -7.50 -11.26 -12.05
N LYS A 5 -6.18 -11.24 -12.34
CA LYS A 5 -5.19 -10.56 -11.48
C LYS A 5 -5.41 -9.05 -11.48
N LEU A 6 -5.26 -8.43 -10.33
CA LEU A 6 -5.28 -6.98 -10.18
C LEU A 6 -3.96 -6.38 -10.67
N LYS A 7 -4.05 -5.31 -11.46
CA LYS A 7 -2.88 -4.57 -11.95
C LYS A 7 -2.38 -3.65 -10.84
N LEU A 8 -1.17 -3.91 -10.38
CA LEU A 8 -0.51 -3.21 -9.28
C LEU A 8 0.45 -2.14 -9.82
N GLY A 9 0.33 -0.94 -9.29
CA GLY A 9 1.36 0.09 -9.38
C GLY A 9 2.13 0.21 -8.06
N ILE A 10 3.40 0.62 -8.11
CA ILE A 10 4.23 0.80 -6.90
C ILE A 10 4.80 2.22 -6.87
N ILE A 11 4.79 2.85 -5.68
CA ILE A 11 5.45 4.14 -5.42
C ILE A 11 6.38 4.00 -4.23
N GLY A 12 7.66 4.24 -4.45
CA GLY A 12 8.73 3.92 -3.50
C GLY A 12 9.29 2.52 -3.74
N GLY A 13 9.90 1.96 -2.73
CA GLY A 13 10.37 0.57 -2.78
C GLY A 13 11.47 0.30 -3.82
N GLY A 14 12.37 1.24 -4.06
CA GLY A 14 13.49 1.13 -5.00
C GLY A 14 14.50 0.01 -4.68
N PRO A 15 15.65 -0.04 -5.39
CA PRO A 15 16.58 -1.19 -5.34
C PRO A 15 17.04 -1.56 -3.93
N ASN A 16 17.35 -0.56 -3.12
CA ASN A 16 17.87 -0.75 -1.76
C ASN A 16 16.78 -0.71 -0.68
N SER A 17 15.52 -0.79 -1.07
CA SER A 17 14.41 -0.75 -0.12
C SER A 17 14.03 -2.17 0.31
N TRP A 18 14.34 -2.50 1.58
CA TRP A 18 13.88 -3.74 2.19
C TRP A 18 12.36 -3.88 2.11
N ILE A 19 11.62 -2.83 2.51
CA ILE A 19 10.15 -2.88 2.48
C ILE A 19 9.59 -3.02 1.06
N GLY A 20 10.26 -2.44 0.05
CA GLY A 20 9.88 -2.63 -1.34
C GLY A 20 10.00 -4.08 -1.80
N HIS A 21 11.03 -4.80 -1.33
CA HIS A 21 11.19 -6.22 -1.59
C HIS A 21 10.06 -7.03 -0.95
N VAL A 22 9.75 -6.76 0.32
CA VAL A 22 8.65 -7.42 1.05
C VAL A 22 7.31 -7.25 0.37
N HIS A 23 6.94 -6.02 -0.03
CA HIS A 23 5.69 -5.77 -0.75
C HIS A 23 5.61 -6.51 -2.09
N ARG A 24 6.73 -6.59 -2.84
CA ARG A 24 6.76 -7.33 -4.11
C ARG A 24 6.64 -8.84 -3.92
N ILE A 25 7.21 -9.40 -2.84
CA ILE A 25 7.01 -10.82 -2.48
C ILE A 25 5.56 -11.06 -2.12
N ALA A 26 5.01 -10.27 -1.18
CA ALA A 26 3.64 -10.42 -0.71
C ALA A 26 2.62 -10.31 -1.85
N ALA A 27 2.83 -9.38 -2.78
CA ALA A 27 1.95 -9.24 -3.95
C ALA A 27 1.94 -10.46 -4.88
N ARG A 28 2.99 -11.29 -4.87
CA ARG A 28 3.11 -12.50 -5.71
C ARG A 28 2.65 -13.78 -5.00
N PHE A 29 2.56 -13.76 -3.67
CA PHE A 29 2.36 -14.95 -2.87
C PHE A 29 1.11 -15.75 -3.26
N ASP A 30 -0.03 -15.07 -3.45
CA ASP A 30 -1.31 -15.69 -3.84
C ASP A 30 -1.65 -15.52 -5.32
N ASP A 31 -0.70 -15.04 -6.12
CA ASP A 31 -0.88 -14.78 -7.55
C ASP A 31 -2.09 -13.86 -7.88
N LYS A 32 -2.45 -12.97 -6.94
CA LYS A 32 -3.59 -12.04 -7.08
C LYS A 32 -3.24 -10.74 -7.80
N TYR A 33 -1.94 -10.39 -7.86
CA TYR A 33 -1.48 -9.13 -8.43
C TYR A 33 -0.49 -9.36 -9.57
N ILE A 34 -0.50 -8.42 -10.52
CA ILE A 34 0.55 -8.28 -11.53
C ILE A 34 1.12 -6.86 -11.47
N LEU A 35 2.43 -6.73 -11.26
CA LEU A 35 3.11 -5.43 -11.24
C LEU A 35 3.25 -4.92 -12.67
N VAL A 36 2.67 -3.74 -12.95
CA VAL A 36 2.60 -3.19 -14.31
C VAL A 36 3.09 -1.75 -14.42
N ALA A 37 3.25 -1.03 -13.31
CA ALA A 37 3.64 0.38 -13.32
C ALA A 37 4.42 0.74 -12.06
N GLY A 38 5.26 1.79 -12.11
CA GLY A 38 5.93 2.22 -10.89
C GLY A 38 6.73 3.51 -10.96
N VAL A 39 6.98 4.05 -9.74
CA VAL A 39 7.89 5.14 -9.42
C VAL A 39 8.79 4.67 -8.28
N PHE A 40 10.03 4.33 -8.55
CA PHE A 40 10.92 3.64 -7.61
C PHE A 40 11.99 4.55 -6.99
N SER A 41 12.15 5.76 -7.50
CA SER A 41 13.16 6.71 -7.03
C SER A 41 12.74 8.14 -7.38
N ARG A 42 13.23 9.13 -6.62
CA ARG A 42 13.17 10.55 -7.00
C ARG A 42 14.04 10.87 -8.23
N ASN A 43 15.07 10.08 -8.47
CA ASN A 43 15.87 10.16 -9.68
C ASN A 43 15.16 9.33 -10.78
N SER A 44 14.69 10.01 -11.84
CA SER A 44 13.89 9.36 -12.88
C SER A 44 14.67 8.28 -13.63
N LYS A 45 15.97 8.48 -13.93
CA LYS A 45 16.80 7.47 -14.59
C LYS A 45 16.91 6.20 -13.76
N LYS A 46 17.15 6.34 -12.43
CA LYS A 46 17.18 5.20 -11.49
C LYS A 46 15.81 4.53 -11.38
N SER A 47 14.73 5.31 -11.34
CA SER A 47 13.36 4.79 -11.30
C SER A 47 13.03 3.92 -12.52
N ILE A 48 13.31 4.45 -13.71
CA ILE A 48 13.06 3.77 -14.99
C ILE A 48 13.93 2.50 -15.13
N SER A 49 15.23 2.61 -14.83
CA SER A 49 16.15 1.47 -14.90
C SER A 49 15.70 0.32 -13.98
N PHE A 50 15.32 0.65 -12.75
CA PHE A 50 14.85 -0.36 -11.81
C PHE A 50 13.49 -0.94 -12.21
N GLY A 51 12.55 -0.12 -12.70
CA GLY A 51 11.28 -0.63 -13.22
C GLY A 51 11.47 -1.63 -14.37
N LYS A 52 12.39 -1.32 -15.30
CA LYS A 52 12.77 -2.25 -16.38
C LYS A 52 13.32 -3.57 -15.86
N SER A 53 14.18 -3.55 -14.83
CA SER A 53 14.73 -4.78 -14.24
C SER A 53 13.67 -5.65 -13.56
N LEU A 54 12.52 -5.07 -13.23
CA LEU A 54 11.34 -5.79 -12.70
C LEU A 54 10.40 -6.29 -13.81
N GLY A 55 10.74 -6.10 -15.07
CA GLY A 55 9.92 -6.50 -16.22
C GLY A 55 8.74 -5.57 -16.52
N ILE A 56 8.76 -4.33 -15.99
CA ILE A 56 7.73 -3.34 -16.25
C ILE A 56 8.00 -2.67 -17.60
N ASP A 57 6.94 -2.45 -18.38
CA ASP A 57 7.00 -1.67 -19.62
C ASP A 57 7.67 -0.31 -19.35
N PRO A 58 8.72 0.06 -20.09
CA PRO A 58 9.40 1.35 -19.95
C PRO A 58 8.47 2.56 -19.96
N GLN A 59 7.37 2.50 -20.73
CA GLN A 59 6.37 3.57 -20.80
C GLN A 59 5.53 3.70 -19.54
N ARG A 60 5.56 2.69 -18.66
CA ARG A 60 4.88 2.67 -17.35
C ARG A 60 5.84 2.76 -16.16
N CYS A 61 7.11 3.11 -16.43
CA CYS A 61 8.10 3.49 -15.43
C CYS A 61 8.16 5.02 -15.35
N TYR A 62 7.52 5.60 -14.35
CA TYR A 62 7.31 7.04 -14.27
C TYR A 62 8.40 7.75 -13.45
N SER A 63 8.54 9.07 -13.67
CA SER A 63 9.47 9.93 -12.96
C SER A 63 8.95 10.36 -11.59
N ASN A 64 7.62 10.49 -11.44
CA ASN A 64 6.97 10.88 -10.21
C ASN A 64 5.52 10.33 -10.12
N TYR A 65 4.97 10.35 -8.91
CA TYR A 65 3.65 9.78 -8.64
C TYR A 65 2.49 10.56 -9.28
N SER A 66 2.64 11.86 -9.46
CA SER A 66 1.61 12.69 -10.09
C SER A 66 1.47 12.34 -11.57
N GLU A 67 2.60 12.26 -12.26
CA GLU A 67 2.66 11.79 -13.65
C GLU A 67 2.04 10.40 -13.80
N MET A 68 2.42 9.47 -12.90
CA MET A 68 1.85 8.11 -12.89
C MET A 68 0.34 8.13 -12.74
N ALA A 69 -0.19 8.88 -11.76
CA ALA A 69 -1.63 8.95 -11.51
C ALA A 69 -2.40 9.52 -12.71
N ASP A 70 -1.87 10.56 -13.34
CA ASP A 70 -2.55 11.23 -14.44
C ASP A 70 -2.47 10.43 -15.74
N LYS A 71 -1.34 9.78 -16.04
CA LYS A 71 -1.17 8.92 -17.22
C LYS A 71 -1.94 7.60 -17.08
N GLU A 72 -1.82 6.92 -15.94
CA GLU A 72 -2.54 5.67 -15.69
C GLU A 72 -4.06 5.87 -15.79
N ASN A 73 -4.59 6.98 -15.28
CA ASN A 73 -6.03 7.25 -15.35
C ASN A 73 -6.58 7.35 -16.79
N LYS A 74 -5.73 7.63 -17.77
CA LYS A 74 -6.11 7.72 -19.19
C LYS A 74 -6.05 6.37 -19.91
N LEU A 75 -5.40 5.37 -19.33
CA LEU A 75 -5.23 4.06 -19.95
C LEU A 75 -6.49 3.20 -19.77
N ARG A 76 -6.90 2.51 -20.82
CA ARG A 76 -7.97 1.50 -20.76
C ARG A 76 -7.59 0.33 -19.82
N ASN A 77 -6.30 -0.02 -19.77
CA ASN A 77 -5.74 -1.08 -18.94
C ASN A 77 -4.99 -0.52 -17.72
N LYS A 78 -5.45 0.60 -17.16
CA LYS A 78 -4.85 1.28 -16.00
C LYS A 78 -4.63 0.35 -14.81
N ILE A 79 -3.82 0.78 -13.84
CA ILE A 79 -3.68 0.07 -12.57
C ILE A 79 -5.01 0.03 -11.82
N ASP A 80 -5.26 -1.09 -11.16
CA ASP A 80 -6.43 -1.25 -10.28
C ASP A 80 -6.11 -0.76 -8.87
N VAL A 81 -4.85 -0.92 -8.43
CA VAL A 81 -4.39 -0.58 -7.08
C VAL A 81 -2.96 -0.05 -7.12
N VAL A 82 -2.66 0.91 -6.24
CA VAL A 82 -1.30 1.41 -6.02
C VAL A 82 -0.81 1.05 -4.62
N SER A 83 0.42 0.54 -4.52
CA SER A 83 1.11 0.31 -3.25
C SER A 83 2.08 1.46 -2.97
N ILE A 84 1.93 2.11 -1.81
CA ILE A 84 2.68 3.29 -1.39
C ILE A 84 3.61 2.89 -0.25
N MET A 85 4.93 3.00 -0.47
CA MET A 85 5.97 2.68 0.51
C MET A 85 7.08 3.74 0.49
N THR A 86 6.65 4.98 0.54
CA THR A 86 7.48 6.17 0.62
C THR A 86 7.63 6.62 2.08
N PRO A 87 8.48 7.63 2.40
CA PRO A 87 8.51 8.19 3.75
C PRO A 87 7.14 8.73 4.21
N PRO A 88 6.80 8.60 5.51
CA PRO A 88 5.46 8.89 6.07
C PRO A 88 4.87 10.26 5.70
N GLY A 89 5.74 11.29 5.62
CA GLY A 89 5.31 12.66 5.27
C GLY A 89 4.69 12.82 3.89
N SER A 90 4.87 11.83 3.01
CA SER A 90 4.33 11.86 1.64
C SER A 90 3.09 10.98 1.43
N HIS A 91 2.76 10.07 2.38
CA HIS A 91 1.67 9.09 2.24
C HIS A 91 0.34 9.77 1.89
N GLN A 92 -0.06 10.80 2.67
CA GLN A 92 -1.32 11.51 2.43
C GLN A 92 -1.42 12.05 1.02
N LYS A 93 -0.45 12.88 0.59
CA LYS A 93 -0.47 13.56 -0.72
C LYS A 93 -0.53 12.57 -1.87
N ILE A 94 0.24 11.48 -1.77
CA ILE A 94 0.24 10.42 -2.78
C ILE A 94 -1.11 9.72 -2.80
N ALA A 95 -1.61 9.27 -1.65
CA ALA A 95 -2.88 8.57 -1.57
C ALA A 95 -4.03 9.41 -2.10
N GLU A 96 -4.14 10.68 -1.71
CA GLU A 96 -5.18 11.59 -2.18
C GLU A 96 -5.20 11.72 -3.70
N LYS A 97 -4.02 11.79 -4.35
CA LYS A 97 -3.91 11.88 -5.80
C LYS A 97 -4.51 10.65 -6.52
N PHE A 98 -4.30 9.45 -5.97
CA PHE A 98 -4.85 8.21 -6.54
C PHE A 98 -6.31 7.98 -6.18
N ILE A 99 -6.75 8.41 -5.00
CA ILE A 99 -8.16 8.41 -4.60
C ILE A 99 -9.00 9.23 -5.60
N ASP A 100 -8.50 10.40 -6.01
CA ASP A 100 -9.16 11.26 -7.02
C ASP A 100 -9.29 10.59 -8.41
N LYS A 101 -8.51 9.56 -8.67
CA LYS A 101 -8.56 8.76 -9.91
C LYS A 101 -9.33 7.44 -9.74
N ASN A 102 -9.98 7.24 -8.58
CA ASN A 102 -10.68 5.99 -8.24
C ASN A 102 -9.77 4.75 -8.34
N ILE A 103 -8.51 4.87 -7.92
CA ILE A 103 -7.54 3.79 -7.84
C ILE A 103 -7.46 3.33 -6.39
N HIS A 104 -7.54 2.02 -6.15
CA HIS A 104 -7.43 1.44 -4.81
C HIS A 104 -6.03 1.65 -4.22
N ILE A 105 -5.94 1.69 -2.88
CA ILE A 105 -4.68 2.00 -2.18
C ILE A 105 -4.29 0.84 -1.27
N ILE A 106 -3.02 0.46 -1.33
CA ILE A 106 -2.30 -0.26 -0.28
C ILE A 106 -1.22 0.71 0.21
N SER A 107 -1.25 1.10 1.48
CA SER A 107 -0.24 2.01 2.03
C SER A 107 0.56 1.33 3.11
N ASP A 108 1.87 1.56 3.10
CA ASP A 108 2.69 1.14 4.24
C ASP A 108 2.39 1.99 5.48
N LYS A 109 2.70 1.45 6.64
CA LYS A 109 2.60 2.16 7.92
C LYS A 109 3.66 3.26 8.02
N PRO A 110 3.41 4.33 8.78
CA PRO A 110 2.14 4.71 9.41
C PRO A 110 1.13 5.27 8.40
N PHE A 111 -0.13 5.34 8.78
CA PHE A 111 -1.22 5.87 7.95
C PHE A 111 -0.94 7.30 7.44
N ALA A 112 -0.38 8.15 8.31
CA ALA A 112 0.05 9.51 8.02
C ALA A 112 1.14 9.94 9.01
N ALA A 113 1.84 11.04 8.73
CA ALA A 113 2.91 11.55 9.59
C ALA A 113 2.39 12.26 10.86
N ASN A 114 1.15 12.75 10.86
CA ASN A 114 0.53 13.43 11.99
C ASN A 114 -1.00 13.36 11.94
N LEU A 115 -1.63 13.76 13.04
CA LEU A 115 -3.10 13.67 13.21
C LEU A 115 -3.87 14.52 12.18
N ARG A 116 -3.37 15.71 11.82
CA ARG A 116 -4.02 16.58 10.82
C ARG A 116 -4.09 15.87 9.46
N GLN A 117 -2.97 15.30 9.01
CA GLN A 117 -2.92 14.53 7.78
C GLN A 117 -3.82 13.29 7.84
N ALA A 118 -3.82 12.58 8.98
CA ALA A 118 -4.67 11.42 9.17
C ALA A 118 -6.16 11.77 9.06
N LYS A 119 -6.60 12.84 9.72
CA LYS A 119 -8.00 13.30 9.65
C LYS A 119 -8.40 13.70 8.22
N SER A 120 -7.54 14.42 7.49
CA SER A 120 -7.78 14.83 6.10
C SER A 120 -7.93 13.61 5.20
N LEU A 121 -6.94 12.71 5.23
CA LEU A 121 -6.96 11.49 4.42
C LEU A 121 -8.16 10.60 4.74
N PHE A 122 -8.47 10.42 6.02
CA PHE A 122 -9.63 9.64 6.45
C PHE A 122 -10.96 10.22 5.92
N LYS A 123 -11.13 11.56 6.02
CA LYS A 123 -12.30 12.25 5.44
C LYS A 123 -12.41 11.97 3.94
N LYS A 124 -11.31 12.06 3.21
CA LYS A 124 -11.27 11.81 1.76
C LYS A 124 -11.59 10.35 1.40
N ILE A 125 -11.09 9.39 2.16
CA ILE A 125 -11.44 7.97 1.99
C ILE A 125 -12.94 7.74 2.22
N LYS A 126 -13.49 8.32 3.30
CA LYS A 126 -14.91 8.20 3.65
C LYS A 126 -15.84 8.82 2.59
N SER A 127 -15.42 9.89 1.93
CA SER A 127 -16.22 10.55 0.89
C SER A 127 -16.20 9.84 -0.46
N ASN A 128 -15.35 8.84 -0.65
CA ASN A 128 -15.24 8.08 -1.89
C ASN A 128 -15.46 6.57 -1.66
N ASN A 129 -16.69 6.11 -1.78
CA ASN A 129 -17.08 4.70 -1.59
C ASN A 129 -16.63 3.77 -2.72
N LYS A 130 -16.08 4.30 -3.82
CA LYS A 130 -15.62 3.51 -4.96
C LYS A 130 -14.24 2.90 -4.74
N ILE A 131 -13.45 3.42 -3.78
CA ILE A 131 -12.10 2.92 -3.51
C ILE A 131 -12.07 2.04 -2.26
N LYS A 132 -11.08 1.17 -2.22
CA LYS A 132 -10.65 0.47 -1.01
C LYS A 132 -9.28 0.99 -0.61
N TYR A 133 -9.11 1.20 0.70
CA TYR A 133 -7.84 1.60 1.30
C TYR A 133 -7.41 0.55 2.31
N ALA A 134 -6.25 -0.03 2.12
CA ALA A 134 -5.63 -0.98 3.03
C ALA A 134 -4.34 -0.39 3.60
N LEU A 135 -4.20 -0.41 4.93
CA LEU A 135 -2.96 -0.09 5.62
C LEU A 135 -2.24 -1.39 5.96
N THR A 136 -0.94 -1.51 5.64
CA THR A 136 -0.15 -2.69 5.98
C THR A 136 0.24 -2.69 7.47
N HIS A 137 -0.75 -2.85 8.32
CA HIS A 137 -0.60 -2.98 9.76
C HIS A 137 -0.43 -4.47 10.11
N ASN A 138 0.71 -5.04 9.72
CA ASN A 138 0.97 -6.49 9.66
C ASN A 138 0.79 -7.21 11.00
N TYR A 139 1.18 -6.62 12.12
CA TYR A 139 1.06 -7.27 13.43
C TYR A 139 -0.39 -7.63 13.80
N SER A 140 -1.36 -6.80 13.40
CA SER A 140 -2.79 -7.09 13.64
C SER A 140 -3.30 -8.30 12.86
N ALA A 141 -2.57 -8.77 11.86
CA ALA A 141 -2.93 -9.90 11.02
C ALA A 141 -2.26 -11.21 11.45
N TYR A 142 -1.36 -11.20 12.43
CA TYR A 142 -0.69 -12.40 12.92
C TYR A 142 -1.73 -13.40 13.45
N PRO A 143 -1.57 -14.71 13.16
CA PRO A 143 -2.55 -15.73 13.54
C PRO A 143 -2.91 -15.70 15.02
N MET A 144 -1.91 -15.61 15.91
CA MET A 144 -2.14 -15.60 17.36
C MET A 144 -2.82 -14.30 17.84
N VAL A 145 -2.55 -13.15 17.19
CA VAL A 145 -3.24 -11.89 17.51
C VAL A 145 -4.71 -11.96 17.10
N ARG A 146 -5.00 -12.58 15.95
CA ARG A 146 -6.38 -12.81 15.49
C ARG A 146 -7.11 -13.80 16.38
N GLU A 147 -6.44 -14.86 16.83
CA GLU A 147 -7.01 -15.82 17.78
C GLU A 147 -7.30 -15.17 19.14
N ALA A 148 -6.35 -14.39 19.69
CA ALA A 148 -6.57 -13.63 20.92
C ALA A 148 -7.80 -12.71 20.80
N LYS A 149 -7.93 -11.97 19.69
CA LYS A 149 -9.11 -11.14 19.42
C LYS A 149 -10.41 -11.98 19.41
N THR A 150 -10.38 -13.18 18.83
CA THR A 150 -11.52 -14.09 18.76
C THR A 150 -11.92 -14.59 20.15
N LEU A 151 -10.96 -15.01 20.97
CA LEU A 151 -11.19 -15.48 22.34
C LEU A 151 -11.79 -14.38 23.21
N VAL A 152 -11.24 -13.17 23.14
CA VAL A 152 -11.78 -11.98 23.83
C VAL A 152 -13.21 -11.68 23.38
N GLY A 153 -13.44 -11.64 22.06
CA GLY A 153 -14.78 -11.35 21.50
C GLY A 153 -15.85 -12.38 21.85
N LYS A 154 -15.45 -13.63 22.07
CA LYS A 154 -16.32 -14.74 22.50
C LYS A 154 -16.49 -14.79 24.04
N GLY A 155 -15.90 -13.89 24.79
CA GLY A 155 -15.98 -13.86 26.24
C GLY A 155 -15.24 -15.02 26.94
N LYS A 156 -14.32 -15.71 26.25
CA LYS A 156 -13.63 -16.92 26.78
C LYS A 156 -12.74 -16.62 28.00
N ILE A 157 -12.29 -15.37 28.14
CA ILE A 157 -11.48 -14.91 29.27
C ILE A 157 -12.27 -13.97 30.22
N GLY A 158 -13.61 -13.90 30.05
CA GLY A 158 -14.45 -13.00 30.85
C GLY A 158 -14.25 -11.53 30.52
N LYS A 159 -14.59 -10.68 31.48
CA LYS A 159 -14.38 -9.21 31.38
C LYS A 159 -12.91 -8.90 31.54
N ILE A 160 -12.35 -8.15 30.59
CA ILE A 160 -10.97 -7.65 30.70
C ILE A 160 -10.91 -6.56 31.77
N GLU A 161 -10.06 -6.76 32.77
CA GLU A 161 -9.81 -5.80 33.84
C GLU A 161 -8.43 -5.12 33.69
N TYR A 162 -7.47 -5.86 33.15
CA TYR A 162 -6.11 -5.37 32.98
C TYR A 162 -5.48 -5.92 31.71
N VAL A 163 -4.67 -5.10 31.01
CA VAL A 163 -3.87 -5.49 29.85
C VAL A 163 -2.44 -5.02 30.06
N ASN A 164 -1.47 -5.94 30.01
CA ASN A 164 -0.05 -5.61 29.92
C ASN A 164 0.43 -5.91 28.49
N PHE A 165 1.13 -4.98 27.90
CA PHE A 165 1.69 -5.12 26.57
C PHE A 165 3.18 -4.79 26.60
N GLU A 166 4.01 -5.75 26.21
CA GLU A 166 5.46 -5.59 26.14
C GLU A 166 5.94 -5.81 24.70
N TYR A 167 6.81 -4.95 24.25
CA TYR A 167 7.51 -5.09 22.98
C TYR A 167 9.00 -4.85 23.21
N ILE A 168 9.78 -5.93 23.15
CA ILE A 168 11.23 -5.92 23.40
C ILE A 168 11.94 -6.18 22.08
N GLN A 169 12.91 -5.35 21.75
CA GLN A 169 13.79 -5.49 20.60
C GLN A 169 15.23 -5.29 21.01
N ASP A 170 16.17 -6.05 20.41
CA ASP A 170 17.61 -5.86 20.54
C ASP A 170 18.08 -4.59 19.81
#